data_ca4c16db66083c0a1d86c5b88e5f960b
#
_entry.id   ca4c16db66083c0a1d86c5b88e5f960b
#
_cell.length_a   1.000
_cell.length_b   1.000
_cell.length_c   1.000
_cell.angle_alpha   90.00
_cell.angle_beta   90.00
_cell.angle_gamma   90.00
#
_symmetry.space_group_name_H-M   'P 1'
#
loop_
_entity.id
_entity.type
_entity.pdbx_description
1 polymer ?
#
loop_
_entity_poly.entity_id
_entity_poly.type
_entity_poly.pdbx_seq_one_letter_code
_entity_poly.pdbx_strand_id
1 'polypeptide(L)'
;SFSDSDIVRRRWGAELRGAYQLRPRDLVSGALRFDRQTYDQSPFRDGHRMRASVSYQHRLTPTLGLSFGLSQLRETTQRAHLDHHETGVSMGIDKQWKSGLSTGVILAYEQDRYDGIFPGTTTPREDDTTSLTFTVQHNKVQIGKYVPRITYTYTRAKSNVALFDYDSHDIGASLSLKF
;
A
#
# COMPACT_ATOMS: atom_id res chain seq x y z
N SER A 1 -16.97 -4.27 31.53
CA SER A 1 -17.11 -2.86 31.10
C SER A 1 -16.03 -2.60 30.06
N PHE A 2 -16.42 -2.52 28.79
CA PHE A 2 -15.54 -1.92 27.79
C PHE A 2 -15.50 -0.44 28.11
N SER A 3 -14.34 0.05 28.53
CA SER A 3 -14.11 1.46 28.70
C SER A 3 -14.18 2.13 27.35
N ASP A 4 -14.75 3.31 27.34
CA ASP A 4 -14.85 4.29 26.27
C ASP A 4 -13.65 4.19 25.33
N SER A 5 -13.91 4.07 24.03
CA SER A 5 -12.87 3.91 23.03
C SER A 5 -12.07 5.22 22.95
N ASP A 6 -10.99 5.30 23.67
CA ASP A 6 -10.03 6.38 23.55
C ASP A 6 -9.56 6.44 22.10
N ILE A 7 -9.82 7.56 21.44
CA ILE A 7 -9.37 7.80 20.06
C ILE A 7 -7.86 7.86 20.09
N VAL A 8 -7.22 6.77 19.73
CA VAL A 8 -5.75 6.65 19.76
C VAL A 8 -5.09 7.54 18.71
N ARG A 9 -5.77 7.75 17.58
CA ARG A 9 -5.26 8.56 16.47
C ARG A 9 -6.39 9.23 15.69
N ARG A 10 -6.24 10.52 15.41
CA ARG A 10 -7.06 11.27 14.46
C ARG A 10 -6.24 11.56 13.21
N ARG A 11 -6.84 11.40 12.05
CA ARG A 11 -6.21 11.69 10.76
C ARG A 11 -7.20 12.42 9.86
N TRP A 12 -6.77 13.53 9.31
CA TRP A 12 -7.52 14.26 8.29
C TRP A 12 -6.58 14.71 7.18
N GLY A 13 -7.07 14.80 5.97
CA GLY A 13 -6.23 15.15 4.84
C GLY A 13 -7.04 15.27 3.55
N ALA A 14 -6.33 15.55 2.47
CA ALA A 14 -6.86 15.66 1.13
C ALA A 14 -6.05 14.79 0.17
N GLU A 15 -6.71 14.30 -0.86
CA GLU A 15 -6.09 13.53 -1.93
C GLU A 15 -6.57 14.02 -3.28
N LEU A 16 -5.62 14.31 -4.17
CA LEU A 16 -5.86 14.57 -5.58
C LEU A 16 -5.45 13.34 -6.39
N ARG A 17 -6.35 12.84 -7.23
CA ARG A 17 -6.09 11.73 -8.15
C ARG A 17 -6.38 12.16 -9.57
N GLY A 18 -5.55 11.67 -10.50
CA GLY A 18 -5.77 11.86 -11.91
C GLY A 18 -5.36 10.61 -12.69
N ALA A 19 -6.02 10.41 -13.83
CA ALA A 19 -5.65 9.36 -14.76
C ALA A 19 -5.75 9.89 -16.19
N TYR A 20 -4.82 9.48 -17.04
CA TYR A 20 -4.75 9.89 -18.42
C TYR A 20 -4.47 8.69 -19.33
N GLN A 21 -5.34 8.50 -20.32
CA GLN A 21 -5.22 7.47 -21.34
C GLN A 21 -4.24 7.94 -22.42
N LEU A 22 -2.97 7.45 -22.36
CA LEU A 22 -1.94 7.80 -23.35
C LEU A 22 -2.26 7.21 -24.73
N ARG A 23 -2.70 5.94 -24.74
CA ARG A 23 -3.08 5.17 -25.93
C ARG A 23 -4.21 4.22 -25.54
N PRO A 24 -4.93 3.57 -26.49
CA PRO A 24 -6.00 2.63 -26.14
C PRO A 24 -5.62 1.49 -25.20
N ARG A 25 -4.31 1.21 -25.06
CA ARG A 25 -3.77 0.15 -24.20
C ARG A 25 -2.93 0.65 -23.05
N ASP A 26 -2.71 1.97 -22.94
CA ASP A 26 -1.76 2.59 -22.01
C ASP A 26 -2.46 3.62 -21.14
N LEU A 27 -2.50 3.36 -19.84
CA LEU A 27 -3.07 4.26 -18.85
C LEU A 27 -1.98 4.69 -17.86
N VAL A 28 -1.83 5.98 -17.65
CA VAL A 28 -1.04 6.55 -16.56
C VAL A 28 -2.00 7.12 -15.52
N SER A 29 -1.75 6.85 -14.25
CA SER A 29 -2.46 7.47 -13.14
C SER A 29 -1.49 7.99 -12.10
N GLY A 30 -1.91 9.04 -11.40
CA GLY A 30 -1.14 9.65 -10.34
C GLY A 30 -2.03 10.05 -9.17
N ALA A 31 -1.45 10.07 -7.99
CA ALA A 31 -2.10 10.57 -6.80
C ALA A 31 -1.11 11.38 -5.95
N LEU A 32 -1.62 12.45 -5.36
CA LEU A 32 -0.92 13.26 -4.36
C LEU A 32 -1.83 13.34 -3.15
N ARG A 33 -1.33 12.90 -2.01
CA ARG A 33 -2.07 12.87 -0.75
C ARG A 33 -1.29 13.62 0.32
N PHE A 34 -2.02 14.44 1.07
CA PHE A 34 -1.53 15.13 2.25
C PHE A 34 -2.43 14.80 3.43
N ASP A 35 -1.82 14.37 4.55
CA ASP A 35 -2.51 14.04 5.79
C ASP A 35 -1.84 14.76 6.97
N ARG A 36 -2.64 15.20 7.93
CA ARG A 36 -2.22 15.56 9.28
C ARG A 36 -2.68 14.47 10.24
N GLN A 37 -1.79 14.07 11.14
CA GLN A 37 -2.03 13.04 12.17
C GLN A 37 -1.86 13.67 13.55
N THR A 38 -2.75 13.32 14.47
CA THR A 38 -2.65 13.66 15.88
C THR A 38 -2.93 12.44 16.72
N TYR A 39 -2.15 12.26 17.80
CA TYR A 39 -2.21 11.11 18.70
C TYR A 39 -2.51 11.56 20.11
N ASP A 40 -3.67 11.22 20.67
CA ASP A 40 -4.14 11.70 21.96
C ASP A 40 -3.19 11.30 23.12
N GLN A 41 -2.59 10.10 23.04
CA GLN A 41 -1.69 9.58 24.08
C GLN A 41 -0.20 9.68 23.73
N SER A 42 0.16 10.19 22.55
CA SER A 42 1.54 10.24 22.07
C SER A 42 1.78 11.48 21.21
N PRO A 43 1.67 12.72 21.78
CA PRO A 43 1.75 13.96 20.99
C PRO A 43 3.05 14.09 20.19
N PHE A 44 4.15 13.47 20.65
CA PHE A 44 5.43 13.46 19.92
C PHE A 44 5.36 12.77 18.55
N ARG A 45 4.29 12.00 18.27
CA ARG A 45 3.97 11.39 16.97
C ARG A 45 3.10 12.28 16.09
N ASP A 46 2.63 13.41 16.60
CA ASP A 46 1.86 14.36 15.82
C ASP A 46 2.69 14.86 14.65
N GLY A 47 2.08 14.93 13.49
CA GLY A 47 2.83 15.33 12.31
C GLY A 47 2.05 15.40 11.02
N HIS A 48 2.80 15.50 9.95
CA HIS A 48 2.29 15.58 8.59
C HIS A 48 2.84 14.42 7.75
N ARG A 49 2.01 13.95 6.84
CA ARG A 49 2.37 12.91 5.88
C ARG A 49 1.99 13.34 4.47
N MET A 50 2.94 13.30 3.58
CA MET A 50 2.74 13.57 2.17
C MET A 50 3.14 12.34 1.36
N ARG A 51 2.25 11.87 0.49
CA ARG A 51 2.52 10.75 -0.42
C ARG A 51 2.25 11.18 -1.85
N ALA A 52 3.20 10.93 -2.72
CA ALA A 52 3.06 11.03 -4.17
C ALA A 52 3.20 9.64 -4.78
N SER A 53 2.39 9.34 -5.78
CA SER A 53 2.50 8.08 -6.51
C SER A 53 2.14 8.26 -7.98
N VAL A 54 2.79 7.45 -8.83
CA VAL A 54 2.47 7.34 -10.25
C VAL A 54 2.40 5.86 -10.60
N SER A 55 1.47 5.48 -11.45
CA SER A 55 1.39 4.14 -11.99
C SER A 55 1.15 4.16 -13.50
N TYR A 56 1.71 3.17 -14.18
CA TYR A 56 1.53 2.91 -15.59
C TYR A 56 0.94 1.53 -15.77
N GLN A 57 -0.11 1.43 -16.58
CA GLN A 57 -0.75 0.15 -16.94
C GLN A 57 -0.69 -0.02 -18.44
N HIS A 58 -0.28 -1.21 -18.87
CA HIS A 58 -0.23 -1.61 -20.28
C HIS A 58 -1.05 -2.87 -20.53
N ARG A 59 -2.01 -2.82 -21.47
CA ARG A 59 -2.77 -3.98 -21.91
C ARG A 59 -2.05 -4.69 -23.05
N LEU A 60 -1.31 -5.77 -22.74
CA LEU A 60 -0.67 -6.63 -23.74
C LEU A 60 -1.69 -7.26 -24.69
N THR A 61 -2.79 -7.76 -24.10
CA THR A 61 -3.95 -8.29 -24.83
C THR A 61 -5.24 -7.78 -24.15
N PRO A 62 -6.44 -7.96 -24.72
CA PRO A 62 -7.69 -7.61 -24.03
C PRO A 62 -7.86 -8.27 -22.66
N THR A 63 -7.14 -9.35 -22.38
CA THR A 63 -7.27 -10.15 -21.15
C THR A 63 -6.01 -10.23 -20.30
N LEU A 64 -4.91 -9.62 -20.73
CA LEU A 64 -3.62 -9.63 -20.03
C LEU A 64 -3.11 -8.21 -19.87
N GLY A 65 -2.87 -7.78 -18.64
CA GLY A 65 -2.33 -6.48 -18.30
C GLY A 65 -1.03 -6.58 -17.50
N LEU A 66 -0.21 -5.55 -17.65
CA LEU A 66 0.95 -5.28 -16.83
C LEU A 66 0.75 -3.95 -16.11
N SER A 67 1.30 -3.83 -14.91
CA SER A 67 1.31 -2.59 -14.15
C SER A 67 2.69 -2.34 -13.54
N PHE A 68 3.06 -1.06 -13.49
CA PHE A 68 4.27 -0.57 -12.82
C PHE A 68 3.88 0.63 -11.95
N GLY A 69 4.43 0.70 -10.75
CA GLY A 69 4.15 1.77 -9.82
C GLY A 69 5.42 2.29 -9.17
N LEU A 70 5.43 3.61 -8.94
CA LEU A 70 6.43 4.31 -8.13
C LEU A 70 5.69 5.11 -7.08
N SER A 71 6.19 5.12 -5.86
CA SER A 71 5.65 5.93 -4.78
C SER A 71 6.75 6.56 -3.95
N GLN A 72 6.47 7.73 -3.43
CA GLN A 72 7.31 8.42 -2.47
C GLN A 72 6.43 8.95 -1.35
N LEU A 73 6.90 8.79 -0.11
CA LEU A 73 6.23 9.32 1.07
C LEU A 73 7.26 10.04 1.94
N ARG A 74 6.83 11.15 2.51
CA ARG A 74 7.52 11.86 3.57
C ARG A 74 6.60 11.95 4.76
N GLU A 75 7.07 11.50 5.92
CA GLU A 75 6.43 11.69 7.21
C GLU A 75 7.32 12.55 8.10
N THR A 76 6.74 13.59 8.68
CA THR A 76 7.41 14.52 9.60
C THR A 76 6.62 14.56 10.88
N THR A 77 7.28 14.35 12.02
CA THR A 77 6.70 14.29 13.36
C THR A 77 7.42 15.29 14.29
N GLN A 78 7.17 15.23 15.58
CA GLN A 78 7.91 16.03 16.56
C GLN A 78 9.24 15.39 17.01
N ARG A 79 9.58 14.20 16.52
CA ARG A 79 10.79 13.45 16.87
C ARG A 79 11.50 12.96 15.63
N ALA A 80 12.71 13.44 15.40
CA ALA A 80 13.49 13.12 14.21
C ALA A 80 13.67 11.60 13.96
N HIS A 81 13.74 10.78 15.00
CA HIS A 81 13.84 9.32 14.85
C HIS A 81 12.54 8.63 14.38
N LEU A 82 11.44 9.38 14.28
CA LEU A 82 10.17 8.93 13.71
C LEU A 82 9.93 9.54 12.33
N ASP A 83 10.66 10.62 11.99
CA ASP A 83 10.62 11.22 10.66
C ASP A 83 11.27 10.26 9.67
N HIS A 84 10.61 10.01 8.55
CA HIS A 84 11.16 9.13 7.52
C HIS A 84 10.69 9.52 6.13
N HIS A 85 11.41 9.01 5.17
CA HIS A 85 10.97 8.96 3.77
C HIS A 85 10.91 7.50 3.32
N GLU A 86 9.85 7.19 2.59
CA GLU A 86 9.60 5.89 1.98
C GLU A 86 9.71 6.04 0.46
N THR A 87 10.41 5.14 -0.18
CA THR A 87 10.43 5.02 -1.64
C THR A 87 9.96 3.63 -2.01
N GLY A 88 8.93 3.53 -2.83
CA GLY A 88 8.33 2.27 -3.23
C GLY A 88 8.34 2.08 -4.74
N VAL A 89 8.57 0.83 -5.16
CA VAL A 89 8.41 0.37 -6.54
C VAL A 89 7.52 -0.86 -6.56
N SER A 90 6.71 -1.00 -7.60
CA SER A 90 5.88 -2.19 -7.76
C SER A 90 5.76 -2.60 -9.23
N MET A 91 5.55 -3.90 -9.45
CA MET A 91 5.21 -4.46 -10.74
C MET A 91 4.09 -5.48 -10.56
N GLY A 92 3.18 -5.55 -11.53
CA GLY A 92 2.06 -6.47 -11.47
C GLY A 92 1.70 -7.03 -12.84
N ILE A 93 1.06 -8.18 -12.79
CA ILE A 93 0.45 -8.84 -13.94
C ILE A 93 -0.97 -9.25 -13.58
N ASP A 94 -1.94 -8.95 -14.44
CA ASP A 94 -3.32 -9.39 -14.31
C ASP A 94 -3.76 -10.19 -15.54
N LYS A 95 -4.53 -11.24 -15.30
CA LYS A 95 -5.06 -12.12 -16.36
C LYS A 95 -6.53 -12.41 -16.14
N GLN A 96 -7.32 -12.18 -17.18
CA GLN A 96 -8.71 -12.65 -17.28
C GLN A 96 -8.76 -13.91 -18.16
N TRP A 97 -9.33 -14.96 -17.62
CA TRP A 97 -9.44 -16.27 -18.27
C TRP A 97 -10.80 -16.43 -18.92
N LYS A 98 -10.88 -17.18 -20.00
CA LYS A 98 -12.15 -17.48 -20.70
C LYS A 98 -13.20 -18.15 -19.79
N SER A 99 -12.76 -18.86 -18.75
CA SER A 99 -13.63 -19.47 -17.72
C SER A 99 -14.42 -18.46 -16.90
N GLY A 100 -14.00 -17.18 -16.87
CA GLY A 100 -14.51 -16.14 -15.99
C GLY A 100 -13.66 -15.95 -14.73
N LEU A 101 -12.54 -16.69 -14.61
CA LEU A 101 -11.55 -16.48 -13.57
C LEU A 101 -10.74 -15.21 -13.89
N SER A 102 -10.40 -14.43 -12.87
CA SER A 102 -9.45 -13.33 -12.92
C SER A 102 -8.38 -13.57 -11.86
N THR A 103 -7.13 -13.47 -12.26
CA THR A 103 -5.97 -13.63 -11.37
C THR A 103 -5.06 -12.43 -11.49
N GLY A 104 -4.41 -12.06 -10.39
CA GLY A 104 -3.41 -10.99 -10.36
C GLY A 104 -2.27 -11.35 -9.44
N VAL A 105 -1.07 -10.89 -9.79
CA VAL A 105 0.13 -10.98 -8.98
C VAL A 105 0.78 -9.61 -8.96
N ILE A 106 1.17 -9.12 -7.78
CA ILE A 106 1.90 -7.87 -7.60
C ILE A 106 3.09 -8.16 -6.72
N LEU A 107 4.28 -7.77 -7.17
CA LEU A 107 5.50 -7.68 -6.39
C LEU A 107 5.75 -6.21 -6.08
N ALA A 108 5.98 -5.88 -4.81
CA ALA A 108 6.36 -4.53 -4.40
C ALA A 108 7.58 -4.58 -3.48
N TYR A 109 8.38 -3.53 -3.57
CA TYR A 109 9.53 -3.27 -2.71
C TYR A 109 9.43 -1.84 -2.21
N GLU A 110 9.59 -1.65 -0.90
CA GLU A 110 9.57 -0.37 -0.22
C GLU A 110 10.82 -0.23 0.64
N GLN A 111 11.39 0.95 0.64
CA GLN A 111 12.56 1.31 1.42
C GLN A 111 12.20 2.50 2.30
N ASP A 112 12.28 2.33 3.63
CA ASP A 112 12.10 3.38 4.63
C ASP A 112 13.43 3.81 5.19
N ARG A 113 13.68 5.12 5.21
CA ARG A 113 14.88 5.74 5.76
C ARG A 113 14.48 6.80 6.77
N TYR A 114 14.88 6.60 8.01
CA TYR A 114 14.57 7.49 9.15
C TYR A 114 15.66 8.55 9.31
N ASP A 115 15.28 9.77 9.71
CA ASP A 115 16.21 10.89 9.76
C ASP A 115 17.04 10.92 11.06
N GLY A 116 16.48 10.47 12.16
CA GLY A 116 17.13 10.50 13.48
C GLY A 116 17.58 9.14 13.98
N ILE A 117 18.57 9.15 14.87
CA ILE A 117 19.09 7.94 15.51
C ILE A 117 17.97 7.29 16.33
N PHE A 118 17.72 6.00 16.09
CA PHE A 118 16.72 5.24 16.82
C PHE A 118 17.20 5.01 18.27
N PRO A 119 16.34 5.21 19.30
CA PRO A 119 16.70 5.00 20.69
C PRO A 119 17.32 3.61 20.95
N GLY A 120 18.54 3.60 21.51
CA GLY A 120 19.29 2.36 21.79
C GLY A 120 20.18 1.88 20.63
N THR A 121 20.30 2.65 19.54
CA THR A 121 21.23 2.40 18.44
C THR A 121 22.21 3.56 18.23
N THR A 122 23.15 3.39 17.31
CA THR A 122 24.12 4.42 16.92
C THR A 122 23.84 5.02 15.55
N THR A 123 22.88 4.48 14.82
CA THR A 123 22.53 4.88 13.45
C THR A 123 21.04 5.10 13.30
N PRO A 124 20.59 5.90 12.34
CA PRO A 124 19.19 5.95 11.92
C PRO A 124 18.67 4.56 11.53
N ARG A 125 17.38 4.35 11.74
CA ARG A 125 16.70 3.13 11.32
C ARG A 125 16.52 3.11 9.81
N GLU A 126 16.72 1.94 9.23
CA GLU A 126 16.51 1.66 7.81
C GLU A 126 15.73 0.36 7.68
N ASP A 127 14.62 0.40 6.96
CA ASP A 127 13.80 -0.79 6.71
C ASP A 127 13.67 -1.02 5.21
N ASP A 128 13.72 -2.29 4.81
CA ASP A 128 13.48 -2.76 3.45
C ASP A 128 12.36 -3.79 3.48
N THR A 129 11.26 -3.50 2.82
CA THR A 129 10.06 -4.35 2.81
C THR A 129 9.80 -4.88 1.41
N THR A 130 9.67 -6.18 1.27
CA THR A 130 9.24 -6.85 0.04
C THR A 130 7.90 -7.50 0.26
N SER A 131 6.95 -7.29 -0.64
CA SER A 131 5.63 -7.93 -0.58
C SER A 131 5.27 -8.60 -1.90
N LEU A 132 4.60 -9.76 -1.80
CA LEU A 132 4.05 -10.50 -2.93
C LEU A 132 2.57 -10.75 -2.69
N THR A 133 1.74 -10.14 -3.53
CA THR A 133 0.29 -10.22 -3.45
C THR A 133 -0.29 -11.04 -4.58
N PHE A 134 -1.11 -12.04 -4.24
CA PHE A 134 -1.92 -12.82 -5.17
C PHE A 134 -3.39 -12.46 -4.99
N THR A 135 -4.09 -12.25 -6.10
CA THR A 135 -5.53 -11.97 -6.10
C THR A 135 -6.24 -12.96 -7.02
N VAL A 136 -7.35 -13.50 -6.55
CA VAL A 136 -8.21 -14.41 -7.31
C VAL A 136 -9.67 -13.98 -7.17
N GLN A 137 -10.37 -13.91 -8.29
CA GLN A 137 -11.80 -13.63 -8.38
C GLN A 137 -12.40 -14.46 -9.50
N HIS A 138 -13.61 -14.98 -9.30
CA HIS A 138 -14.31 -15.74 -10.35
C HIS A 138 -15.69 -15.17 -10.60
N ASN A 139 -15.92 -14.59 -11.78
CA ASN A 139 -17.14 -13.85 -12.12
C ASN A 139 -18.42 -14.71 -12.17
N LYS A 140 -18.30 -16.04 -12.26
CA LYS A 140 -19.44 -16.98 -12.19
C LYS A 140 -19.75 -17.45 -10.79
N VAL A 141 -18.82 -17.26 -9.83
CA VAL A 141 -19.07 -17.52 -8.40
C VAL A 141 -19.68 -16.26 -7.82
N GLN A 142 -20.94 -16.36 -7.39
CA GLN A 142 -21.69 -15.21 -6.90
C GLN A 142 -22.42 -15.59 -5.59
N ILE A 143 -22.46 -14.67 -4.65
CA ILE A 143 -23.24 -14.74 -3.42
C ILE A 143 -24.33 -13.66 -3.56
N GLY A 144 -25.51 -14.03 -4.08
CA GLY A 144 -26.50 -13.05 -4.53
C GLY A 144 -25.98 -12.26 -5.71
N LYS A 145 -25.89 -10.94 -5.59
CA LYS A 145 -25.31 -10.02 -6.60
C LYS A 145 -23.83 -9.68 -6.34
N TYR A 146 -23.16 -10.35 -5.42
CA TYR A 146 -21.78 -10.09 -5.05
C TYR A 146 -20.85 -11.14 -5.64
N VAL A 147 -19.70 -10.69 -6.14
CA VAL A 147 -18.61 -11.53 -6.61
C VAL A 147 -17.50 -11.54 -5.56
N PRO A 148 -17.16 -12.70 -4.99
CA PRO A 148 -16.08 -12.79 -4.02
C PRO A 148 -14.72 -12.64 -4.68
N ARG A 149 -13.83 -11.94 -3.97
CA ARG A 149 -12.40 -11.81 -4.28
C ARG A 149 -11.61 -12.26 -3.07
N ILE A 150 -10.62 -13.10 -3.31
CA ILE A 150 -9.65 -13.55 -2.31
C ILE A 150 -8.32 -12.90 -2.65
N THR A 151 -7.64 -12.38 -1.64
CA THR A 151 -6.30 -11.81 -1.74
C THR A 151 -5.42 -12.48 -0.70
N TYR A 152 -4.24 -12.91 -1.10
CA TYR A 152 -3.19 -13.37 -0.22
C TYR A 152 -1.97 -12.49 -0.39
N THR A 153 -1.39 -12.01 0.71
CA THR A 153 -0.18 -11.21 0.70
C THR A 153 0.85 -11.82 1.64
N TYR A 154 2.04 -12.09 1.11
CA TYR A 154 3.24 -12.37 1.88
C TYR A 154 4.07 -11.09 1.95
N THR A 155 4.50 -10.72 3.15
CA THR A 155 5.37 -9.57 3.38
C THR A 155 6.58 -9.99 4.19
N ARG A 156 7.75 -9.54 3.75
CA ARG A 156 9.01 -9.67 4.48
C ARG A 156 9.63 -8.31 4.68
N ALA A 157 9.77 -7.89 5.92
CA ALA A 157 10.47 -6.68 6.33
C ALA A 157 11.84 -7.03 6.93
N LYS A 158 12.85 -6.28 6.53
CA LYS A 158 14.21 -6.33 7.04
C LYS A 158 14.60 -4.96 7.54
N SER A 159 15.19 -4.89 8.73
CA SER A 159 15.62 -3.66 9.36
C SER A 159 17.04 -3.78 9.90
N ASN A 160 17.78 -2.67 9.96
CA ASN A 160 19.03 -2.60 10.72
C ASN A 160 18.79 -2.61 12.25
N VAL A 161 17.52 -2.53 12.68
CA VAL A 161 17.07 -2.70 14.06
C VAL A 161 16.22 -3.97 14.14
N ALA A 162 16.78 -5.05 14.66
CA ALA A 162 16.18 -6.41 14.62
C ALA A 162 14.74 -6.50 15.16
N LEU A 163 14.33 -5.57 16.02
CA LEU A 163 12.96 -5.49 16.54
C LEU A 163 11.91 -5.28 15.43
N PHE A 164 12.30 -4.75 14.28
CA PHE A 164 11.42 -4.45 13.14
C PHE A 164 11.53 -5.48 12.01
N ASP A 165 12.36 -6.53 12.19
CA ASP A 165 12.36 -7.67 11.28
C ASP A 165 11.09 -8.48 11.48
N TYR A 166 10.34 -8.74 10.41
CA TYR A 166 9.20 -9.65 10.47
C TYR A 166 8.87 -10.26 9.10
N ASP A 167 8.19 -11.39 9.16
CA ASP A 167 7.48 -11.99 8.04
C ASP A 167 5.99 -12.05 8.39
N SER A 168 5.09 -11.73 7.44
CA SER A 168 3.65 -11.86 7.63
C SER A 168 2.96 -12.54 6.45
N HIS A 169 1.86 -13.20 6.74
CA HIS A 169 0.96 -13.84 5.79
C HIS A 169 -0.45 -13.35 6.04
N ASP A 170 -1.00 -12.58 5.11
CA ASP A 170 -2.31 -11.99 5.23
C ASP A 170 -3.26 -12.58 4.20
N ILE A 171 -4.44 -13.03 4.65
CA ILE A 171 -5.51 -13.50 3.76
C ILE A 171 -6.71 -12.58 3.94
N GLY A 172 -7.12 -11.95 2.85
CA GLY A 172 -8.28 -11.07 2.78
C GLY A 172 -9.37 -11.64 1.88
N ALA A 173 -10.62 -11.43 2.27
CA ALA A 173 -11.80 -11.68 1.44
C ALA A 173 -12.60 -10.39 1.29
N SER A 174 -13.06 -10.09 0.08
CA SER A 174 -13.94 -8.95 -0.21
C SER A 174 -15.04 -9.34 -1.18
N LEU A 175 -16.14 -8.59 -1.15
CA LEU A 175 -17.29 -8.78 -2.04
C LEU A 175 -17.42 -7.53 -2.92
N SER A 176 -17.45 -7.72 -4.23
CA SER A 176 -17.69 -6.66 -5.21
C SER A 176 -19.10 -6.77 -5.77
N LEU A 177 -19.86 -5.67 -5.76
CA LEU A 177 -21.18 -5.63 -6.40
C LEU A 177 -21.00 -5.68 -7.92
N LYS A 178 -21.77 -6.57 -8.56
CA LYS A 178 -21.86 -6.61 -10.03
C LYS A 178 -23.13 -5.86 -10.44
N PHE A 179 -22.95 -4.80 -11.18
CA PHE A 179 -24.00 -4.05 -11.84
C PHE A 179 -24.34 -4.65 -13.19
#